data_f71ae50caf828a863eb7f20cc7649558
#
_entry.id   f71ae50caf828a863eb7f20cc7649558
#
_cell.length_a   1.000
_cell.length_b   1.000
_cell.length_c   1.000
_cell.angle_alpha   90.00
_cell.angle_beta   90.00
_cell.angle_gamma   90.00
#
_symmetry.space_group_name_H-M   'P 1'
#
loop_
_entity.id
_entity.type
_entity.pdbx_description
1 polymer ?
#
loop_
_entity_poly.entity_id
_entity_poly.type
_entity_poly.pdbx_seq_one_letter_code
_entity_poly.pdbx_strand_id
1 'polypeptide(L)'
;MATCLSKRRLTYPGRLFLWLLGYSLLLAGSFVVFQYHREKEFKTEEMNTRLQLINTYILTELDRGKNIRDISLADFHPFEDIRISVIARDGTVAYDNSFDAVSGRNHLNREEIRQALATNSGYTVRRHSETTGRYYFYSATKGAGGYVVRTAVPYSISLAALLKPDISFLWVMGLITLVMCVPGYFATRREGRNEQHEKERIRKQLTNNITHELKTPVASIKICVETLLAHRELGTEKREMFLQRCLTNTERLQRLLADVSLITRMDDGPASITREPVDLRDLIHAAVDERRMMAENKGMVIENEVAAPLPMQGNPSLLEAVFNNLMDNAIAYSGGTTIRIRLLHADDQRIVLSVSDNGVGVAEEHLPRLFERFYRIDKGRSRAAGGTGLGLAIVKNAVLLHGGNISVQNGHGGGLAFEITLARGETCRV
;
A
#
# COMPACT_ATOMS: atom_id res chain seq x y z
N MET A 1 11.16 -37.98 10.26
CA MET A 1 11.22 -36.66 10.93
C MET A 1 11.33 -35.58 9.86
N ALA A 2 10.20 -35.08 9.38
CA ALA A 2 10.16 -34.01 8.39
C ALA A 2 9.72 -32.75 9.15
N THR A 3 10.64 -31.82 9.37
CA THR A 3 10.41 -30.53 10.00
C THR A 3 9.55 -29.67 9.08
N CYS A 4 8.30 -29.52 9.48
CA CYS A 4 7.34 -28.60 8.87
C CYS A 4 7.79 -27.17 9.12
N LEU A 5 8.51 -26.56 8.15
CA LEU A 5 8.83 -25.14 8.12
C LEU A 5 7.51 -24.39 7.91
N SER A 6 6.89 -23.98 9.02
CA SER A 6 5.79 -23.01 9.04
C SER A 6 6.19 -21.78 8.23
N LYS A 7 5.61 -21.59 7.04
CA LYS A 7 5.66 -20.37 6.27
C LYS A 7 5.02 -19.24 7.11
N ARG A 8 5.82 -18.56 7.93
CA ARG A 8 5.40 -17.30 8.57
C ARG A 8 5.03 -16.33 7.47
N ARG A 9 3.74 -16.16 7.22
CA ARG A 9 3.25 -15.09 6.33
C ARG A 9 3.72 -13.77 6.92
N LEU A 10 4.55 -13.05 6.18
CA LEU A 10 5.00 -11.71 6.56
C LEU A 10 3.78 -10.81 6.82
N THR A 11 3.79 -10.10 7.94
CA THR A 11 2.79 -9.09 8.26
C THR A 11 2.77 -7.98 7.21
N TYR A 12 1.64 -7.28 7.06
CA TYR A 12 1.51 -6.18 6.10
C TYR A 12 2.66 -5.15 6.18
N PRO A 13 3.07 -4.67 7.39
CA PRO A 13 4.23 -3.78 7.53
C PRO A 13 5.55 -4.41 7.04
N GLY A 14 5.73 -5.70 7.25
CA GLY A 14 6.92 -6.42 6.74
C GLY A 14 6.97 -6.53 5.23
N ARG A 15 5.82 -6.72 4.56
CA ARG A 15 5.72 -6.71 3.09
C ARG A 15 5.99 -5.31 2.53
N LEU A 16 5.40 -4.29 3.13
CA LEU A 16 5.62 -2.90 2.73
C LEU A 16 7.09 -2.51 2.83
N PHE A 17 7.76 -2.86 3.94
CA PHE A 17 9.19 -2.63 4.10
C PHE A 17 10.02 -3.32 3.01
N LEU A 18 9.72 -4.59 2.67
CA LEU A 18 10.43 -5.32 1.61
C LEU A 18 10.22 -4.69 0.23
N TRP A 19 9.01 -4.20 -0.07
CA TRP A 19 8.74 -3.48 -1.31
C TRP A 19 9.52 -2.16 -1.40
N LEU A 20 9.54 -1.38 -0.32
CA LEU A 20 10.31 -0.12 -0.23
C LEU A 20 11.82 -0.39 -0.36
N LEU A 21 12.33 -1.44 0.30
CA LEU A 21 13.72 -1.86 0.20
C LEU A 21 14.07 -2.28 -1.22
N GLY A 22 13.23 -3.10 -1.86
CA GLY A 22 13.43 -3.54 -3.25
C GLY A 22 13.45 -2.36 -4.23
N TYR A 23 12.52 -1.43 -4.08
CA TYR A 23 12.48 -0.21 -4.89
C TYR A 23 13.72 0.68 -4.68
N SER A 24 14.15 0.88 -3.44
CA SER A 24 15.37 1.63 -3.11
C SER A 24 16.62 1.00 -3.72
N LEU A 25 16.76 -0.33 -3.63
CA LEU A 25 17.88 -1.07 -4.23
C LEU A 25 17.87 -0.99 -5.77
N LEU A 26 16.70 -1.03 -6.40
CA LEU A 26 16.55 -0.88 -7.84
C LEU A 26 16.98 0.51 -8.30
N LEU A 27 16.54 1.57 -7.61
CA LEU A 27 16.96 2.94 -7.89
C LEU A 27 18.46 3.12 -7.71
N ALA A 28 19.03 2.63 -6.60
CA ALA A 28 20.46 2.70 -6.34
C ALA A 28 21.25 1.96 -7.42
N GLY A 29 20.83 0.76 -7.82
CA GLY A 29 21.47 -0.02 -8.90
C GLY A 29 21.41 0.70 -10.23
N SER A 30 20.27 1.29 -10.60
CA SER A 30 20.12 2.07 -11.82
C SER A 30 21.05 3.29 -11.83
N PHE A 31 21.11 4.01 -10.69
CA PHE A 31 22.00 5.16 -10.55
C PHE A 31 23.48 4.78 -10.66
N VAL A 32 23.88 3.65 -10.04
CA VAL A 32 25.24 3.11 -10.13
C VAL A 32 25.64 2.83 -11.58
N VAL A 33 24.77 2.16 -12.34
CA VAL A 33 25.03 1.86 -13.76
C VAL A 33 25.14 3.15 -14.56
N PHE A 34 24.23 4.09 -14.36
CA PHE A 34 24.27 5.40 -15.03
C PHE A 34 25.56 6.17 -14.71
N GLN A 35 25.92 6.27 -13.44
CA GLN A 35 27.13 6.98 -13.02
C GLN A 35 28.41 6.32 -13.53
N TYR A 36 28.47 4.99 -13.55
CA TYR A 36 29.60 4.25 -14.11
C TYR A 36 29.82 4.57 -15.60
N HIS A 37 28.75 4.57 -16.41
CA HIS A 37 28.84 4.91 -17.82
C HIS A 37 29.26 6.36 -18.02
N ARG A 38 28.64 7.28 -17.30
CA ARG A 38 28.95 8.70 -17.37
C ARG A 38 30.40 9.01 -16.99
N GLU A 39 30.90 8.41 -15.93
CA GLU A 39 32.27 8.59 -15.46
C GLU A 39 33.28 8.06 -16.50
N LYS A 40 32.98 6.92 -17.10
CA LYS A 40 33.80 6.34 -18.16
C LYS A 40 33.86 7.25 -19.41
N GLU A 41 32.73 7.79 -19.84
CA GLU A 41 32.67 8.74 -20.96
C GLU A 41 33.48 10.01 -20.66
N PHE A 42 33.25 10.58 -19.46
CA PHE A 42 33.93 11.78 -19.02
C PHE A 42 35.46 11.65 -19.05
N LYS A 43 36.02 10.56 -18.49
CA LYS A 43 37.44 10.30 -18.48
C LYS A 43 38.01 10.09 -19.89
N THR A 44 37.21 9.48 -20.74
CA THR A 44 37.60 9.28 -22.17
C THR A 44 37.65 10.60 -22.92
N GLU A 45 36.66 11.48 -22.71
CA GLU A 45 36.59 12.82 -23.30
C GLU A 45 37.70 13.73 -22.75
N GLU A 46 37.98 13.68 -21.46
CA GLU A 46 39.09 14.41 -20.84
C GLU A 46 40.42 14.03 -21.47
N MET A 47 40.67 12.72 -21.63
CA MET A 47 41.87 12.22 -22.30
C MET A 47 41.98 12.70 -23.74
N ASN A 48 40.86 12.61 -24.48
CA ASN A 48 40.83 13.07 -25.87
C ASN A 48 41.09 14.60 -25.94
N THR A 49 40.50 15.40 -25.04
CA THR A 49 40.73 16.85 -25.01
C THR A 49 42.20 17.21 -24.78
N ARG A 50 42.87 16.51 -23.87
CA ARG A 50 44.31 16.67 -23.63
C ARG A 50 45.15 16.36 -24.89
N LEU A 51 44.83 15.30 -25.60
CA LEU A 51 45.53 14.96 -26.85
C LEU A 51 45.20 15.93 -27.98
N GLN A 52 43.96 16.46 -28.05
CA GLN A 52 43.60 17.49 -29.02
C GLN A 52 44.37 18.80 -28.81
N LEU A 53 44.66 19.19 -27.57
CA LEU A 53 45.51 20.33 -27.28
C LEU A 53 46.90 20.15 -27.87
N ILE A 54 47.49 18.96 -27.77
CA ILE A 54 48.76 18.62 -28.38
C ILE A 54 48.64 18.65 -29.91
N ASN A 55 47.62 18.08 -30.51
CA ASN A 55 47.37 18.09 -31.94
C ASN A 55 47.24 19.53 -32.45
N THR A 56 46.49 20.38 -31.76
CA THR A 56 46.27 21.78 -32.11
C THR A 56 47.59 22.59 -32.04
N TYR A 57 48.39 22.37 -30.99
CA TYR A 57 49.67 23.00 -30.87
C TYR A 57 50.58 22.61 -32.05
N ILE A 58 50.70 21.34 -32.39
CA ILE A 58 51.46 20.85 -33.53
C ILE A 58 50.98 21.50 -34.86
N LEU A 59 49.65 21.53 -35.07
CA LEU A 59 49.06 22.20 -36.24
C LEU A 59 49.42 23.67 -36.33
N THR A 60 49.37 24.37 -35.22
CA THR A 60 49.70 25.83 -35.16
C THR A 60 51.17 26.08 -35.49
N GLU A 61 52.10 25.21 -35.01
CA GLU A 61 53.50 25.34 -35.32
C GLU A 61 53.83 24.94 -36.79
N LEU A 62 53.13 23.94 -37.34
CA LEU A 62 53.20 23.61 -38.76
C LEU A 62 52.68 24.75 -39.65
N ASP A 63 51.56 25.38 -39.29
CA ASP A 63 51.02 26.54 -40.03
C ASP A 63 51.93 27.78 -39.98
N ARG A 64 52.77 27.88 -38.93
CA ARG A 64 53.84 28.90 -38.82
C ARG A 64 55.08 28.54 -39.67
N GLY A 65 55.10 27.43 -40.38
CA GLY A 65 56.19 27.01 -41.23
C GLY A 65 57.34 26.28 -40.53
N LYS A 66 57.18 25.90 -39.25
CA LYS A 66 58.19 25.08 -38.57
C LYS A 66 58.16 23.63 -39.10
N ASN A 67 59.36 23.02 -39.16
CA ASN A 67 59.43 21.62 -39.49
C ASN A 67 58.94 20.79 -38.28
N ILE A 68 58.17 19.75 -38.53
CA ILE A 68 57.61 18.90 -37.46
C ILE A 68 58.68 18.28 -36.56
N ARG A 69 59.90 18.04 -37.12
CA ARG A 69 61.04 17.49 -36.35
C ARG A 69 61.59 18.46 -35.32
N ASP A 70 61.36 19.76 -35.49
CA ASP A 70 61.87 20.83 -34.61
C ASP A 70 60.88 21.27 -33.58
N ILE A 71 59.68 20.67 -33.57
CA ILE A 71 58.60 20.96 -32.60
C ILE A 71 58.91 20.25 -31.28
N SER A 72 59.24 21.03 -30.25
CA SER A 72 59.44 20.48 -28.90
C SER A 72 58.09 20.19 -28.23
N LEU A 73 57.96 19.00 -27.69
CA LEU A 73 56.81 18.57 -26.90
C LEU A 73 57.13 18.52 -25.39
N ALA A 74 58.23 19.11 -24.95
CA ALA A 74 58.71 19.04 -23.59
C ALA A 74 57.73 19.61 -22.54
N ASP A 75 56.86 20.54 -22.98
CA ASP A 75 55.87 21.17 -22.10
C ASP A 75 54.57 20.39 -21.91
N PHE A 76 54.39 19.28 -22.64
CA PHE A 76 53.17 18.46 -22.60
C PHE A 76 53.33 17.17 -21.78
N HIS A 77 53.99 17.26 -20.61
CA HIS A 77 54.00 16.14 -19.68
C HIS A 77 52.56 15.81 -19.16
N PRO A 78 52.17 14.54 -19.08
CA PRO A 78 52.93 13.41 -18.54
C PRO A 78 53.05 12.17 -19.45
N PHE A 79 53.01 12.29 -20.77
CA PHE A 79 53.02 11.13 -21.67
C PHE A 79 54.41 10.94 -22.27
N GLU A 80 55.21 10.01 -21.73
CA GLU A 80 56.60 9.75 -22.17
C GLU A 80 56.72 9.11 -23.57
N ASP A 81 55.69 8.41 -24.08
CA ASP A 81 55.69 7.69 -25.35
C ASP A 81 54.54 8.10 -26.29
N ILE A 82 54.40 9.42 -26.56
CA ILE A 82 53.39 9.87 -27.52
C ILE A 82 53.88 9.56 -28.96
N ARG A 83 53.12 8.79 -29.69
CA ARG A 83 53.28 8.64 -31.12
C ARG A 83 52.54 9.74 -31.84
N ILE A 84 53.20 10.44 -32.74
CA ILE A 84 52.66 11.52 -33.54
C ILE A 84 52.76 11.14 -35.00
N SER A 85 51.65 11.24 -35.72
CA SER A 85 51.60 11.05 -37.17
C SER A 85 50.94 12.25 -37.81
N VAL A 86 51.50 12.76 -38.90
CA VAL A 86 50.86 13.77 -39.76
C VAL A 86 50.36 13.05 -41.00
N ILE A 87 49.11 13.22 -41.31
CA ILE A 87 48.43 12.54 -42.42
C ILE A 87 48.00 13.59 -43.42
N ALA A 88 48.42 13.42 -44.65
CA ALA A 88 48.06 14.29 -45.74
C ALA A 88 46.58 14.15 -46.14
N ARG A 89 46.07 15.07 -46.94
CA ARG A 89 44.68 15.12 -47.38
C ARG A 89 44.22 13.87 -48.15
N ASP A 90 45.14 13.19 -48.82
CA ASP A 90 44.90 11.93 -49.53
C ASP A 90 44.96 10.68 -48.64
N GLY A 91 45.21 10.88 -47.31
CA GLY A 91 45.30 9.81 -46.32
C GLY A 91 46.67 9.15 -46.21
N THR A 92 47.67 9.62 -46.95
CA THR A 92 49.04 9.15 -46.81
C THR A 92 49.67 9.71 -45.54
N VAL A 93 50.56 8.90 -44.91
CA VAL A 93 51.30 9.34 -43.72
C VAL A 93 52.52 10.16 -44.20
N ALA A 94 52.48 11.49 -43.98
CA ALA A 94 53.57 12.39 -44.30
C ALA A 94 54.71 12.35 -43.28
N TYR A 95 54.37 12.08 -42.02
CA TYR A 95 55.32 11.97 -40.89
C TYR A 95 54.82 11.03 -39.81
N ASP A 96 55.73 10.26 -39.21
CA ASP A 96 55.48 9.45 -38.01
C ASP A 96 56.74 9.41 -37.18
N ASN A 97 56.68 9.80 -35.90
CA ASN A 97 57.86 9.86 -35.04
C ASN A 97 58.37 8.47 -34.57
N SER A 98 57.57 7.42 -34.79
CA SER A 98 57.94 6.06 -34.35
C SER A 98 58.56 5.22 -35.51
N PHE A 99 58.56 5.73 -36.75
CA PHE A 99 59.08 5.01 -37.93
C PHE A 99 59.72 5.96 -38.94
N ASP A 100 61.00 5.69 -39.32
CA ASP A 100 61.73 6.46 -40.30
C ASP A 100 61.26 6.22 -41.75
N ALA A 101 60.52 5.15 -41.97
CA ALA A 101 60.03 4.83 -43.34
C ALA A 101 58.53 5.22 -43.42
N VAL A 102 58.18 6.20 -44.22
CA VAL A 102 56.84 6.53 -44.66
C VAL A 102 56.23 5.30 -45.31
N SER A 103 55.40 4.59 -44.51
CA SER A 103 54.70 3.43 -45.11
C SER A 103 53.60 3.99 -46.01
N GLY A 104 53.59 3.65 -47.29
CA GLY A 104 52.56 4.08 -48.25
C GLY A 104 51.13 3.57 -47.97
N ARG A 105 50.82 3.33 -46.71
CA ARG A 105 49.50 2.87 -46.26
C ARG A 105 48.55 4.07 -46.12
N ASN A 106 47.39 3.94 -46.72
CA ASN A 106 46.34 4.94 -46.62
C ASN A 106 45.57 4.78 -45.30
N HIS A 107 45.44 5.87 -44.54
CA HIS A 107 44.79 5.90 -43.23
C HIS A 107 43.39 6.56 -43.23
N LEU A 108 42.81 6.89 -44.42
CA LEU A 108 41.49 7.54 -44.51
C LEU A 108 40.36 6.72 -43.86
N ASN A 109 40.46 5.39 -43.94
CA ASN A 109 39.44 4.48 -43.37
C ASN A 109 39.56 4.27 -41.86
N ARG A 110 40.51 4.93 -41.19
CA ARG A 110 40.65 4.85 -39.74
C ARG A 110 39.58 5.70 -39.09
N GLU A 111 38.94 5.15 -38.05
CA GLU A 111 37.75 5.77 -37.42
C GLU A 111 38.03 7.19 -36.90
N GLU A 112 39.13 7.38 -36.18
CA GLU A 112 39.57 8.68 -35.69
C GLU A 112 39.83 9.69 -36.79
N ILE A 113 40.36 9.26 -37.94
CA ILE A 113 40.64 10.13 -39.10
C ILE A 113 39.32 10.49 -39.79
N ARG A 114 38.46 9.53 -40.02
CA ARG A 114 37.14 9.77 -40.62
C ARG A 114 36.31 10.75 -39.80
N GLN A 115 36.29 10.59 -38.47
CA GLN A 115 35.66 11.50 -37.57
C GLN A 115 36.29 12.91 -37.65
N ALA A 116 37.63 13.00 -37.60
CA ALA A 116 38.33 14.28 -37.67
C ALA A 116 38.08 15.03 -39.00
N LEU A 117 37.93 14.32 -40.10
CA LEU A 117 37.60 14.89 -41.41
C LEU A 117 36.17 15.43 -41.44
N ALA A 118 35.23 14.79 -40.73
CA ALA A 118 33.82 15.17 -40.68
C ALA A 118 33.52 16.29 -39.64
N THR A 119 34.14 16.23 -38.47
CA THR A 119 33.80 17.09 -37.29
C THR A 119 35.01 17.89 -36.78
N ASN A 120 36.11 17.94 -37.50
CA ASN A 120 37.38 18.57 -37.13
C ASN A 120 38.18 17.81 -36.05
N SER A 121 37.58 16.91 -35.33
CA SER A 121 38.26 16.07 -34.32
C SER A 121 37.64 14.67 -34.27
N GLY A 122 38.46 13.67 -33.90
CA GLY A 122 38.01 12.30 -33.76
C GLY A 122 38.94 11.53 -32.85
N TYR A 123 38.41 10.48 -32.19
CA TYR A 123 39.24 9.63 -31.35
C TYR A 123 38.77 8.16 -31.36
N THR A 124 39.68 7.28 -30.95
CA THR A 124 39.42 5.85 -30.79
C THR A 124 40.09 5.36 -29.52
N VAL A 125 39.32 4.84 -28.56
CA VAL A 125 39.82 4.55 -27.20
C VAL A 125 40.83 3.40 -27.18
N ARG A 126 40.60 2.35 -27.97
CA ARG A 126 41.44 1.16 -27.96
C ARG A 126 41.44 0.51 -29.33
N ARG A 127 42.48 0.74 -30.08
CA ARG A 127 42.67 0.13 -31.39
C ARG A 127 44.04 -0.50 -31.51
N HIS A 128 44.09 -1.69 -32.10
CA HIS A 128 45.34 -2.42 -32.39
C HIS A 128 46.07 -1.73 -33.53
N SER A 129 47.35 -1.44 -33.30
CA SER A 129 48.25 -0.91 -34.36
C SER A 129 48.90 -2.06 -35.08
N GLU A 130 48.64 -2.21 -36.38
CA GLU A 130 49.27 -3.20 -37.25
C GLU A 130 50.78 -2.99 -37.40
N THR A 131 51.24 -1.76 -37.14
CA THR A 131 52.66 -1.38 -37.30
C THR A 131 53.48 -1.73 -36.06
N THR A 132 52.91 -1.58 -34.86
CA THR A 132 53.66 -1.77 -33.60
C THR A 132 53.22 -3.03 -32.84
N GLY A 133 52.16 -3.69 -33.28
CA GLY A 133 51.58 -4.84 -32.59
C GLY A 133 50.93 -4.51 -31.21
N ARG A 134 50.78 -3.22 -30.86
CA ARG A 134 50.23 -2.76 -29.57
C ARG A 134 48.90 -2.06 -29.73
N TYR A 135 48.14 -1.96 -28.63
CA TYR A 135 46.92 -1.16 -28.56
C TYR A 135 47.26 0.27 -28.21
N TYR A 136 46.52 1.22 -28.80
CA TYR A 136 46.67 2.65 -28.59
C TYR A 136 45.34 3.32 -28.40
N PHE A 137 45.35 4.41 -27.63
CA PHE A 137 44.32 5.46 -27.65
C PHE A 137 44.75 6.47 -28.71
N TYR A 138 43.91 6.70 -29.71
CA TYR A 138 44.18 7.61 -30.82
C TYR A 138 43.30 8.86 -30.68
N SER A 139 43.88 10.04 -30.89
CA SER A 139 43.16 11.30 -31.10
C SER A 139 43.68 11.96 -32.36
N ALA A 140 42.76 12.47 -33.16
CA ALA A 140 43.08 13.12 -34.44
C ALA A 140 42.38 14.48 -34.52
N THR A 141 43.10 15.48 -35.08
CA THR A 141 42.57 16.83 -35.27
C THR A 141 42.95 17.32 -36.68
N LYS A 142 41.96 17.87 -37.40
CA LYS A 142 42.12 18.41 -38.73
C LYS A 142 42.58 19.85 -38.67
N GLY A 143 43.68 20.18 -39.40
CA GLY A 143 44.17 21.54 -39.55
C GLY A 143 43.57 22.26 -40.75
N ALA A 144 43.74 23.59 -40.78
CA ALA A 144 43.26 24.48 -41.85
C ALA A 144 43.86 24.14 -43.22
N GLY A 145 45.14 23.66 -43.27
CA GLY A 145 45.81 23.21 -44.47
C GLY A 145 45.34 21.84 -45.02
N GLY A 146 44.35 21.20 -44.40
CA GLY A 146 43.82 19.91 -44.83
C GLY A 146 44.60 18.71 -44.33
N TYR A 147 45.65 18.92 -43.57
CA TYR A 147 46.36 17.84 -42.84
C TYR A 147 45.58 17.41 -41.61
N VAL A 148 45.77 16.16 -41.21
CA VAL A 148 45.28 15.64 -39.95
C VAL A 148 46.47 15.28 -39.08
N VAL A 149 46.61 15.90 -37.92
CA VAL A 149 47.56 15.49 -36.90
C VAL A 149 46.87 14.48 -36.00
N ARG A 150 47.55 13.35 -35.85
CA ARG A 150 47.10 12.25 -35.01
C ARG A 150 48.12 11.98 -33.93
N THR A 151 47.72 12.08 -32.68
CA THR A 151 48.48 11.60 -31.55
C THR A 151 47.95 10.22 -31.09
N ALA A 152 48.86 9.38 -30.61
CA ALA A 152 48.52 8.09 -30.09
C ALA A 152 49.32 7.78 -28.84
N VAL A 153 48.64 7.34 -27.80
CA VAL A 153 49.23 6.93 -26.53
C VAL A 153 49.05 5.42 -26.36
N PRO A 154 50.16 4.68 -26.03
CA PRO A 154 50.04 3.25 -25.83
C PRO A 154 48.99 2.93 -24.77
N TYR A 155 48.10 1.99 -25.07
CA TYR A 155 47.09 1.52 -24.14
C TYR A 155 47.74 0.58 -23.11
N SER A 156 48.53 1.17 -22.21
CA SER A 156 49.26 0.50 -21.14
C SER A 156 48.32 0.23 -19.94
N ILE A 157 48.82 -0.54 -18.97
CA ILE A 157 48.12 -0.77 -17.71
C ILE A 157 47.88 0.56 -16.99
N SER A 158 48.83 1.50 -17.07
CA SER A 158 48.69 2.85 -16.48
C SER A 158 47.55 3.65 -17.12
N LEU A 159 47.48 3.68 -18.47
CA LEU A 159 46.40 4.36 -19.18
C LEU A 159 45.04 3.69 -18.92
N ALA A 160 45.00 2.36 -18.91
CA ALA A 160 43.78 1.64 -18.58
C ALA A 160 43.32 1.94 -17.14
N ALA A 161 44.23 2.13 -16.19
CA ALA A 161 43.93 2.51 -14.82
C ALA A 161 43.40 3.95 -14.74
N LEU A 162 43.99 4.90 -15.52
CA LEU A 162 43.47 6.28 -15.57
C LEU A 162 42.07 6.39 -16.17
N LEU A 163 41.78 5.57 -17.19
CA LEU A 163 40.46 5.52 -17.83
C LEU A 163 39.41 4.70 -17.02
N LYS A 164 39.82 4.01 -15.96
CA LYS A 164 38.92 3.24 -15.12
C LYS A 164 38.05 4.20 -14.31
N PRO A 165 36.71 4.01 -14.32
CA PRO A 165 35.82 4.83 -13.51
C PRO A 165 36.16 4.72 -12.03
N ASP A 166 36.05 5.83 -11.33
CA ASP A 166 36.14 5.84 -9.87
C ASP A 166 34.85 5.29 -9.27
N ILE A 167 34.99 4.25 -8.46
CA ILE A 167 33.85 3.59 -7.81
C ILE A 167 33.67 4.01 -6.34
N SER A 168 34.39 5.04 -5.89
CA SER A 168 34.32 5.53 -4.49
C SER A 168 32.91 5.97 -4.11
N PHE A 169 32.11 6.45 -5.08
CA PHE A 169 30.72 6.82 -4.87
C PHE A 169 29.84 5.65 -4.39
N LEU A 170 30.24 4.38 -4.63
CA LEU A 170 29.49 3.21 -4.15
C LEU A 170 29.41 3.17 -2.61
N TRP A 171 30.49 3.58 -1.94
CA TRP A 171 30.50 3.64 -0.46
C TRP A 171 29.53 4.68 0.05
N VAL A 172 29.46 5.84 -0.59
CA VAL A 172 28.53 6.91 -0.24
C VAL A 172 27.09 6.45 -0.44
N MET A 173 26.80 5.80 -1.59
CA MET A 173 25.47 5.23 -1.87
C MET A 173 25.09 4.14 -0.88
N GLY A 174 26.04 3.27 -0.53
CA GLY A 174 25.83 2.24 0.49
C GLY A 174 25.49 2.84 1.86
N LEU A 175 26.19 3.89 2.26
CA LEU A 175 25.94 4.60 3.51
C LEU A 175 24.56 5.28 3.50
N ILE A 176 24.21 5.99 2.43
CA ILE A 176 22.89 6.63 2.29
C ILE A 176 21.78 5.59 2.36
N THR A 177 21.94 4.47 1.65
CA THR A 177 20.95 3.37 1.68
C THR A 177 20.78 2.82 3.09
N LEU A 178 21.87 2.61 3.82
CA LEU A 178 21.84 2.13 5.21
C LEU A 178 21.12 3.13 6.13
N VAL A 179 21.47 4.42 6.04
CA VAL A 179 20.88 5.51 6.83
C VAL A 179 19.38 5.63 6.58
N MET A 180 18.90 5.36 5.37
CA MET A 180 17.47 5.40 5.05
C MET A 180 16.73 4.11 5.44
N CYS A 181 17.35 2.94 5.27
CA CYS A 181 16.70 1.66 5.57
C CYS A 181 16.50 1.41 7.06
N VAL A 182 17.45 1.84 7.92
CA VAL A 182 17.35 1.60 9.36
C VAL A 182 16.15 2.31 10.00
N PRO A 183 15.94 3.64 9.83
CA PRO A 183 14.73 4.30 10.33
C PRO A 183 13.44 3.75 9.72
N GLY A 184 13.44 3.44 8.42
CA GLY A 184 12.31 2.82 7.74
C GLY A 184 11.88 1.48 8.36
N TYR A 185 12.84 0.63 8.71
CA TYR A 185 12.60 -0.63 9.44
C TYR A 185 11.96 -0.38 10.82
N PHE A 186 12.52 0.56 11.60
CA PHE A 186 11.99 0.86 12.92
C PHE A 186 10.60 1.50 12.86
N ALA A 187 10.35 2.39 11.89
CA ALA A 187 9.05 3.02 11.70
C ALA A 187 7.97 1.98 11.36
N THR A 188 8.22 1.11 10.38
CA THR A 188 7.27 0.05 9.99
C THR A 188 7.02 -0.96 11.11
N ARG A 189 8.05 -1.29 11.90
CA ARG A 189 7.92 -2.18 13.05
C ARG A 189 7.15 -1.53 14.21
N ARG A 190 7.29 -0.22 14.41
CA ARG A 190 6.53 0.54 15.42
C ARG A 190 5.06 0.60 15.06
N GLU A 191 4.74 0.88 13.80
CA GLU A 191 3.36 0.91 13.30
C GLU A 191 2.67 -0.44 13.48
N GLY A 192 3.32 -1.53 13.09
CA GLY A 192 2.78 -2.87 13.27
C GLY A 192 2.55 -3.24 14.75
N ARG A 193 3.36 -2.74 15.68
CA ARG A 193 3.14 -2.94 17.12
C ARG A 193 1.96 -2.13 17.63
N ASN A 194 1.83 -0.89 17.20
CA ASN A 194 0.70 -0.02 17.60
C ASN A 194 -0.63 -0.63 17.17
N GLU A 195 -0.72 -1.16 15.95
CA GLU A 195 -1.91 -1.84 15.45
C GLU A 195 -2.26 -3.11 16.26
N GLN A 196 -1.26 -3.89 16.65
CA GLN A 196 -1.46 -5.06 17.51
C GLN A 196 -1.92 -4.67 18.93
N HIS A 197 -1.32 -3.65 19.53
CA HIS A 197 -1.70 -3.17 20.85
C HIS A 197 -3.14 -2.62 20.86
N GLU A 198 -3.54 -1.92 19.79
CA GLU A 198 -4.92 -1.42 19.68
C GLU A 198 -5.92 -2.58 19.58
N LYS A 199 -5.65 -3.60 18.76
CA LYS A 199 -6.48 -4.82 18.67
C LYS A 199 -6.57 -5.55 20.01
N GLU A 200 -5.47 -5.68 20.74
CA GLU A 200 -5.46 -6.30 22.07
C GLU A 200 -6.24 -5.47 23.09
N ARG A 201 -6.14 -4.14 23.03
CA ARG A 201 -6.87 -3.22 23.91
C ARG A 201 -8.38 -3.35 23.68
N ILE A 202 -8.81 -3.32 22.42
CA ILE A 202 -10.23 -3.49 22.05
C ILE A 202 -10.73 -4.86 22.53
N ARG A 203 -9.95 -5.94 22.35
CA ARG A 203 -10.30 -7.29 22.81
C ARG A 203 -10.42 -7.38 24.33
N LYS A 204 -9.48 -6.79 25.08
CA LYS A 204 -9.53 -6.75 26.56
C LYS A 204 -10.75 -5.96 27.05
N GLN A 205 -11.03 -4.82 26.42
CA GLN A 205 -12.20 -4.00 26.76
C GLN A 205 -13.51 -4.76 26.49
N LEU A 206 -13.59 -5.48 25.36
CA LEU A 206 -14.72 -6.37 25.02
C LEU A 206 -14.92 -7.42 26.12
N THR A 207 -13.85 -8.16 26.49
CA THR A 207 -13.92 -9.21 27.51
C THR A 207 -14.38 -8.67 28.87
N ASN A 208 -13.85 -7.53 29.30
CA ASN A 208 -14.24 -6.90 30.55
C ASN A 208 -15.72 -6.50 30.54
N ASN A 209 -16.18 -5.88 29.47
CA ASN A 209 -17.58 -5.44 29.35
C ASN A 209 -18.55 -6.64 29.34
N ILE A 210 -18.18 -7.73 28.60
CA ILE A 210 -18.95 -8.99 28.59
C ILE A 210 -19.06 -9.53 30.01
N THR A 211 -17.95 -9.62 30.76
CA THR A 211 -17.93 -10.13 32.12
C THR A 211 -18.86 -9.33 33.05
N HIS A 212 -18.84 -8.01 32.93
CA HIS A 212 -19.71 -7.13 33.68
C HIS A 212 -21.19 -7.32 33.32
N GLU A 213 -21.52 -7.39 32.01
CA GLU A 213 -22.94 -7.54 31.59
C GLU A 213 -23.47 -8.96 31.84
N LEU A 214 -22.61 -10.00 31.95
CA LEU A 214 -23.01 -11.33 32.40
C LEU A 214 -23.23 -11.42 33.91
N LYS A 215 -22.40 -10.75 34.73
CA LYS A 215 -22.45 -10.84 36.19
C LYS A 215 -23.78 -10.34 36.77
N THR A 216 -24.33 -9.28 36.19
CA THR A 216 -25.56 -8.63 36.68
C THR A 216 -26.79 -9.56 36.59
N PRO A 217 -27.18 -10.14 35.45
CA PRO A 217 -28.31 -11.04 35.34
C PRO A 217 -28.11 -12.35 36.13
N VAL A 218 -26.87 -12.89 36.16
CA VAL A 218 -26.56 -14.08 36.96
C VAL A 218 -26.80 -13.81 38.46
N ALA A 219 -26.31 -12.67 38.96
CA ALA A 219 -26.57 -12.27 40.36
C ALA A 219 -28.07 -12.10 40.66
N SER A 220 -28.81 -11.49 39.71
CA SER A 220 -30.26 -11.31 39.86
C SER A 220 -31.01 -12.66 39.91
N ILE A 221 -30.67 -13.59 39.00
CA ILE A 221 -31.26 -14.95 39.02
C ILE A 221 -30.93 -15.65 40.33
N LYS A 222 -29.66 -15.58 40.78
CA LYS A 222 -29.24 -16.21 42.05
C LYS A 222 -30.07 -15.68 43.25
N ILE A 223 -30.17 -14.35 43.37
CA ILE A 223 -30.95 -13.73 44.45
C ILE A 223 -32.43 -14.17 44.40
N CYS A 224 -33.05 -14.18 43.21
CA CYS A 224 -34.43 -14.60 43.07
C CYS A 224 -34.63 -16.07 43.50
N VAL A 225 -33.72 -16.97 43.07
CA VAL A 225 -33.75 -18.40 43.42
C VAL A 225 -33.52 -18.60 44.95
N GLU A 226 -32.52 -17.92 45.53
CA GLU A 226 -32.23 -17.99 46.96
C GLU A 226 -33.43 -17.49 47.80
N THR A 227 -34.11 -16.42 47.36
CA THR A 227 -35.31 -15.90 48.01
C THR A 227 -36.48 -16.90 47.96
N LEU A 228 -36.68 -17.55 46.78
CA LEU A 228 -37.70 -18.58 46.61
C LEU A 228 -37.46 -19.83 47.46
N LEU A 229 -36.19 -20.19 47.67
CA LEU A 229 -35.80 -21.35 48.50
C LEU A 229 -35.91 -21.05 50.00
N ALA A 230 -35.53 -19.81 50.41
CA ALA A 230 -35.54 -19.42 51.82
C ALA A 230 -36.98 -19.14 52.35
N HIS A 231 -37.90 -18.70 51.51
CA HIS A 231 -39.25 -18.28 51.90
C HIS A 231 -40.30 -19.16 51.17
N ARG A 232 -40.54 -20.34 51.66
CA ARG A 232 -41.50 -21.32 51.09
C ARG A 232 -42.95 -20.85 51.18
N GLU A 233 -43.27 -20.00 52.14
CA GLU A 233 -44.61 -19.41 52.43
C GLU A 233 -44.90 -18.16 51.58
N LEU A 234 -44.07 -17.76 50.62
CA LEU A 234 -44.39 -16.65 49.72
C LEU A 234 -45.70 -16.92 48.99
N GLY A 235 -46.59 -15.95 49.04
CA GLY A 235 -47.85 -15.98 48.27
C GLY A 235 -47.58 -16.16 46.77
N THR A 236 -48.53 -16.79 46.09
CA THR A 236 -48.41 -17.18 44.65
C THR A 236 -47.96 -16.06 43.76
N GLU A 237 -48.50 -14.85 43.95
CA GLU A 237 -48.18 -13.66 43.15
C GLU A 237 -46.71 -13.26 43.25
N LYS A 238 -46.15 -13.22 44.47
CA LYS A 238 -44.71 -12.91 44.66
C LYS A 238 -43.80 -14.00 44.10
N ARG A 239 -44.21 -15.25 44.25
CA ARG A 239 -43.47 -16.39 43.68
C ARG A 239 -43.42 -16.32 42.17
N GLU A 240 -44.54 -16.03 41.54
CA GLU A 240 -44.65 -15.86 40.09
C GLU A 240 -43.81 -14.68 39.59
N MET A 241 -43.81 -13.55 40.29
CA MET A 241 -42.96 -12.40 40.02
C MET A 241 -41.45 -12.76 40.05
N PHE A 242 -40.99 -13.54 41.03
CA PHE A 242 -39.58 -13.97 41.09
C PHE A 242 -39.22 -14.94 39.96
N LEU A 243 -40.10 -15.89 39.62
CA LEU A 243 -39.95 -16.79 38.51
C LEU A 243 -39.88 -16.05 37.15
N GLN A 244 -40.78 -15.07 36.97
CA GLN A 244 -40.76 -14.22 35.76
C GLN A 244 -39.47 -13.40 35.64
N ARG A 245 -38.95 -12.87 36.80
CA ARG A 245 -37.63 -12.21 36.80
C ARG A 245 -36.49 -13.14 36.44
N CYS A 246 -36.50 -14.40 36.89
CA CYS A 246 -35.53 -15.41 36.51
C CYS A 246 -35.57 -15.67 35.00
N LEU A 247 -36.79 -15.88 34.46
CA LEU A 247 -37.00 -16.14 33.03
C LEU A 247 -36.46 -14.98 32.17
N THR A 248 -36.87 -13.74 32.47
CA THR A 248 -36.44 -12.54 31.77
C THR A 248 -34.89 -12.36 31.78
N ASN A 249 -34.24 -12.64 32.94
CA ASN A 249 -32.79 -12.55 33.03
C ASN A 249 -32.08 -13.70 32.27
N THR A 250 -32.70 -14.89 32.20
CA THR A 250 -32.18 -16.02 31.41
C THR A 250 -32.26 -15.73 29.91
N GLU A 251 -33.38 -15.21 29.43
CA GLU A 251 -33.54 -14.79 28.03
C GLU A 251 -32.55 -13.67 27.63
N ARG A 252 -32.30 -12.74 28.58
CA ARG A 252 -31.29 -11.71 28.40
C ARG A 252 -29.87 -12.29 28.26
N LEU A 253 -29.52 -13.30 29.08
CA LEU A 253 -28.23 -14.00 28.98
C LEU A 253 -28.10 -14.73 27.67
N GLN A 254 -29.14 -15.40 27.19
CA GLN A 254 -29.14 -16.08 25.90
C GLN A 254 -28.89 -15.10 24.76
N ARG A 255 -29.57 -13.96 24.73
CA ARG A 255 -29.34 -12.89 23.72
C ARG A 255 -27.93 -12.35 23.80
N LEU A 256 -27.39 -12.05 25.00
CA LEU A 256 -26.01 -11.58 25.12
C LEU A 256 -24.99 -12.58 24.64
N LEU A 257 -25.15 -13.88 24.89
CA LEU A 257 -24.28 -14.95 24.41
C LEU A 257 -24.33 -15.06 22.88
N ALA A 258 -25.52 -14.97 22.29
CA ALA A 258 -25.70 -14.96 20.83
C ALA A 258 -24.99 -13.75 20.18
N ASP A 259 -25.17 -12.56 20.72
CA ASP A 259 -24.54 -11.30 20.26
C ASP A 259 -23.01 -11.40 20.34
N VAL A 260 -22.47 -11.91 21.46
CA VAL A 260 -21.02 -12.09 21.65
C VAL A 260 -20.46 -13.11 20.65
N SER A 261 -21.16 -14.23 20.45
CA SER A 261 -20.77 -15.24 19.48
C SER A 261 -20.72 -14.67 18.06
N LEU A 262 -21.72 -13.85 17.71
CA LEU A 262 -21.82 -13.22 16.40
C LEU A 262 -20.68 -12.22 16.18
N ILE A 263 -20.39 -11.35 17.15
CA ILE A 263 -19.29 -10.38 17.10
C ILE A 263 -17.95 -11.10 16.97
N THR A 264 -17.73 -12.17 17.74
CA THR A 264 -16.47 -12.93 17.71
C THR A 264 -16.22 -13.52 16.32
N ARG A 265 -17.26 -14.10 15.69
CA ARG A 265 -17.13 -14.60 14.30
C ARG A 265 -16.82 -13.49 13.32
N MET A 266 -17.42 -12.31 13.48
CA MET A 266 -17.15 -11.16 12.61
C MET A 266 -15.73 -10.60 12.80
N ASP A 267 -15.18 -10.63 14.01
CA ASP A 267 -13.82 -10.17 14.31
C ASP A 267 -12.73 -11.07 13.68
N ASP A 268 -13.04 -12.34 13.35
CA ASP A 268 -12.12 -13.24 12.62
C ASP A 268 -11.96 -12.84 11.13
N GLY A 269 -12.73 -11.88 10.66
CA GLY A 269 -12.61 -11.24 9.36
C GLY A 269 -13.45 -11.86 8.24
N PRO A 270 -13.42 -11.27 7.03
CA PRO A 270 -14.30 -11.67 5.92
C PRO A 270 -14.12 -13.11 5.44
N ALA A 271 -12.93 -13.71 5.67
CA ALA A 271 -12.63 -15.09 5.27
C ALA A 271 -13.36 -16.15 6.11
N SER A 272 -13.88 -15.77 7.28
CA SER A 272 -14.62 -16.69 8.17
C SER A 272 -16.12 -16.74 7.88
N ILE A 273 -16.61 -15.93 6.92
CA ILE A 273 -18.03 -15.77 6.64
C ILE A 273 -18.35 -16.35 5.27
N THR A 274 -19.17 -17.39 5.26
CA THR A 274 -19.70 -17.98 4.02
C THR A 274 -20.76 -17.03 3.45
N ARG A 275 -20.64 -16.70 2.17
CA ARG A 275 -21.64 -15.93 1.42
C ARG A 275 -22.37 -16.87 0.48
N GLU A 276 -23.68 -16.66 0.33
CA GLU A 276 -24.54 -17.40 -0.57
C GLU A 276 -25.52 -16.46 -1.28
N PRO A 277 -26.14 -16.88 -2.39
CA PRO A 277 -27.18 -16.11 -3.04
C PRO A 277 -28.38 -15.91 -2.11
N VAL A 278 -28.77 -14.68 -1.87
CA VAL A 278 -29.88 -14.29 -0.97
C VAL A 278 -30.74 -13.26 -1.65
N ASP A 279 -32.07 -13.37 -1.53
CA ASP A 279 -32.98 -12.28 -1.84
C ASP A 279 -33.24 -11.46 -0.56
N LEU A 280 -32.73 -10.23 -0.53
CA LEU A 280 -32.81 -9.35 0.62
C LEU A 280 -34.28 -8.94 0.92
N ARG A 281 -35.14 -8.88 -0.09
CA ARG A 281 -36.58 -8.66 0.07
C ARG A 281 -37.18 -9.75 0.97
N ASP A 282 -36.91 -11.03 0.67
CA ASP A 282 -37.50 -12.16 1.40
C ASP A 282 -37.01 -12.18 2.87
N LEU A 283 -35.72 -11.85 3.10
CA LEU A 283 -35.18 -11.70 4.43
C LEU A 283 -35.85 -10.57 5.22
N ILE A 284 -36.08 -9.41 4.58
CA ILE A 284 -36.75 -8.27 5.21
C ILE A 284 -38.19 -8.65 5.56
N HIS A 285 -38.93 -9.31 4.66
CA HIS A 285 -40.29 -9.76 4.89
C HIS A 285 -40.36 -10.72 6.08
N ALA A 286 -39.51 -11.73 6.13
CA ALA A 286 -39.44 -12.69 7.25
C ALA A 286 -39.15 -11.99 8.58
N ALA A 287 -38.18 -11.07 8.60
CA ALA A 287 -37.83 -10.29 9.79
C ALA A 287 -39.00 -9.39 10.26
N VAL A 288 -39.75 -8.78 9.35
CA VAL A 288 -40.95 -7.97 9.66
C VAL A 288 -42.07 -8.82 10.24
N ASP A 289 -42.37 -9.98 9.63
CA ASP A 289 -43.42 -10.88 10.07
C ASP A 289 -43.15 -11.42 11.49
N GLU A 290 -41.90 -11.76 11.80
CA GLU A 290 -41.49 -12.21 13.12
C GLU A 290 -41.69 -11.13 14.22
N ARG A 291 -41.54 -9.84 13.85
CA ARG A 291 -41.63 -8.72 14.81
C ARG A 291 -42.97 -8.01 14.81
N ARG A 292 -43.85 -8.34 13.91
CA ARG A 292 -45.16 -7.70 13.75
C ARG A 292 -45.97 -7.70 15.05
N MET A 293 -46.12 -8.86 15.65
CA MET A 293 -46.89 -8.99 16.91
C MET A 293 -46.25 -8.18 18.07
N MET A 294 -44.92 -8.15 18.13
CA MET A 294 -44.19 -7.41 19.17
C MET A 294 -44.36 -5.89 18.99
N ALA A 295 -44.35 -5.40 17.75
CA ALA A 295 -44.63 -4.01 17.43
C ALA A 295 -46.07 -3.62 17.75
N GLU A 296 -47.05 -4.44 17.31
CA GLU A 296 -48.48 -4.23 17.61
C GLU A 296 -48.77 -4.16 19.10
N ASN A 297 -48.17 -5.03 19.92
CA ASN A 297 -48.25 -4.99 21.39
C ASN A 297 -47.73 -3.70 22.02
N LYS A 298 -46.88 -2.95 21.29
CA LYS A 298 -46.35 -1.64 21.66
C LYS A 298 -47.11 -0.48 20.98
N GLY A 299 -48.19 -0.77 20.25
CA GLY A 299 -48.93 0.23 19.48
C GLY A 299 -48.20 0.76 18.27
N MET A 300 -47.26 -0.01 17.72
CA MET A 300 -46.45 0.37 16.55
C MET A 300 -46.84 -0.45 15.32
N VAL A 301 -46.72 0.18 14.14
CA VAL A 301 -46.91 -0.45 12.85
C VAL A 301 -45.58 -0.50 12.10
N ILE A 302 -45.28 -1.65 11.46
CA ILE A 302 -44.12 -1.79 10.60
C ILE A 302 -44.59 -1.68 9.15
N GLU A 303 -44.16 -0.62 8.45
CA GLU A 303 -44.44 -0.36 7.04
C GLU A 303 -43.23 -0.84 6.21
N ASN A 304 -43.41 -1.92 5.46
CA ASN A 304 -42.38 -2.42 4.55
C ASN A 304 -42.74 -2.07 3.11
N GLU A 305 -41.98 -1.14 2.52
CA GLU A 305 -42.18 -0.67 1.13
C GLU A 305 -41.22 -1.39 0.14
N VAL A 306 -40.50 -2.45 0.57
CA VAL A 306 -39.61 -3.22 -0.31
C VAL A 306 -40.37 -4.29 -1.05
N ALA A 307 -40.88 -3.97 -2.26
CA ALA A 307 -41.71 -4.85 -3.06
C ALA A 307 -40.93 -5.68 -4.10
N ALA A 308 -39.83 -5.13 -4.65
CA ALA A 308 -39.09 -5.79 -5.73
C ALA A 308 -38.05 -6.77 -5.17
N PRO A 309 -37.76 -7.88 -5.89
CA PRO A 309 -36.64 -8.78 -5.55
C PRO A 309 -35.28 -8.05 -5.50
N LEU A 310 -34.47 -8.31 -4.50
CA LEU A 310 -33.17 -7.70 -4.28
C LEU A 310 -32.07 -8.79 -4.11
N PRO A 311 -31.72 -9.50 -5.20
CA PRO A 311 -30.72 -10.58 -5.13
C PRO A 311 -29.33 -10.01 -4.87
N MET A 312 -28.59 -10.63 -3.94
CA MET A 312 -27.20 -10.30 -3.60
C MET A 312 -26.44 -11.51 -3.09
N GLN A 313 -25.11 -11.40 -3.03
CA GLN A 313 -24.25 -12.39 -2.36
C GLN A 313 -24.02 -11.95 -0.90
N GLY A 314 -24.57 -12.72 0.04
CA GLY A 314 -24.47 -12.35 1.45
C GLY A 314 -24.56 -13.54 2.40
N ASN A 315 -24.35 -13.27 3.68
CA ASN A 315 -24.61 -14.24 4.74
C ASN A 315 -26.02 -13.98 5.31
N PRO A 316 -26.97 -14.92 5.16
CA PRO A 316 -28.34 -14.72 5.59
C PRO A 316 -28.49 -14.33 7.06
N SER A 317 -27.80 -15.06 7.95
CA SER A 317 -27.88 -14.83 9.39
C SER A 317 -27.37 -13.44 9.82
N LEU A 318 -26.32 -12.93 9.14
CA LEU A 318 -25.81 -11.59 9.41
C LEU A 318 -26.74 -10.50 8.88
N LEU A 319 -27.30 -10.70 7.68
CA LEU A 319 -28.26 -9.76 7.08
C LEU A 319 -29.57 -9.74 7.87
N GLU A 320 -30.07 -10.89 8.30
CA GLU A 320 -31.22 -10.99 9.19
C GLU A 320 -30.97 -10.26 10.51
N ALA A 321 -29.79 -10.44 11.12
CA ALA A 321 -29.42 -9.73 12.34
C ALA A 321 -29.41 -8.20 12.17
N VAL A 322 -29.07 -7.68 10.97
CA VAL A 322 -29.15 -6.23 10.68
C VAL A 322 -30.56 -5.71 10.87
N PHE A 323 -31.55 -6.30 10.17
CA PHE A 323 -32.94 -5.83 10.23
C PHE A 323 -33.56 -6.07 11.58
N ASN A 324 -33.31 -7.25 12.18
CA ASN A 324 -33.78 -7.61 13.49
C ASN A 324 -33.32 -6.59 14.56
N ASN A 325 -32.05 -6.26 14.61
CA ASN A 325 -31.53 -5.31 15.58
C ASN A 325 -32.06 -3.88 15.38
N LEU A 326 -32.25 -3.44 14.12
CA LEU A 326 -32.81 -2.10 13.86
C LEU A 326 -34.27 -2.00 14.29
N MET A 327 -35.08 -3.01 13.95
CA MET A 327 -36.49 -3.05 14.39
C MET A 327 -36.63 -3.21 15.87
N ASP A 328 -35.88 -4.09 16.53
CA ASP A 328 -35.87 -4.28 17.99
C ASP A 328 -35.52 -2.98 18.72
N ASN A 329 -34.55 -2.22 18.21
CA ASN A 329 -34.19 -0.91 18.75
C ASN A 329 -35.35 0.11 18.61
N ALA A 330 -35.98 0.16 17.44
CA ALA A 330 -37.11 1.05 17.22
C ALA A 330 -38.31 0.70 18.16
N ILE A 331 -38.66 -0.58 18.27
CA ILE A 331 -39.74 -1.06 19.15
C ILE A 331 -39.43 -0.78 20.63
N ALA A 332 -38.16 -0.91 21.04
CA ALA A 332 -37.78 -0.77 22.44
C ALA A 332 -37.57 0.69 22.88
N TYR A 333 -37.11 1.57 22.00
CA TYR A 333 -36.55 2.85 22.41
C TYR A 333 -37.16 4.08 21.72
N SER A 334 -37.78 3.94 20.53
CA SER A 334 -38.24 5.11 19.77
C SER A 334 -39.36 5.88 20.46
N GLY A 335 -40.27 5.16 21.10
CA GLY A 335 -41.52 5.76 21.63
C GLY A 335 -42.44 6.29 20.51
N GLY A 336 -42.17 5.93 19.29
CA GLY A 336 -42.96 6.27 18.12
C GLY A 336 -44.11 5.29 17.86
N THR A 337 -44.78 5.47 16.73
CA THR A 337 -45.92 4.63 16.30
C THR A 337 -45.66 3.89 15.00
N THR A 338 -44.61 4.24 14.27
CA THR A 338 -44.34 3.68 12.93
C THR A 338 -42.86 3.40 12.75
N ILE A 339 -42.57 2.21 12.23
CA ILE A 339 -41.26 1.83 11.72
C ILE A 339 -41.41 1.67 10.22
N ARG A 340 -40.56 2.33 9.42
CA ARG A 340 -40.65 2.29 7.97
C ARG A 340 -39.36 1.76 7.32
N ILE A 341 -39.49 0.77 6.44
CA ILE A 341 -38.39 0.20 5.68
C ILE A 341 -38.60 0.53 4.20
N ARG A 342 -37.65 1.22 3.59
CA ARG A 342 -37.73 1.68 2.19
C ARG A 342 -36.51 1.33 1.40
N LEU A 343 -36.71 1.00 0.13
CA LEU A 343 -35.65 0.94 -0.88
C LEU A 343 -35.42 2.35 -1.42
N LEU A 344 -34.24 2.91 -1.20
CA LEU A 344 -33.87 4.23 -1.72
C LEU A 344 -33.26 4.13 -3.13
N HIS A 345 -32.40 3.13 -3.35
CA HIS A 345 -31.72 2.92 -4.61
C HIS A 345 -31.27 1.46 -4.76
N ALA A 346 -31.30 0.92 -5.97
CA ALA A 346 -30.70 -0.36 -6.30
C ALA A 346 -30.16 -0.33 -7.73
N ASP A 347 -28.90 -0.67 -7.88
CA ASP A 347 -28.21 -0.85 -9.17
C ASP A 347 -27.47 -2.21 -9.21
N ASP A 348 -26.69 -2.48 -10.24
CA ASP A 348 -25.95 -3.74 -10.39
C ASP A 348 -24.83 -3.91 -9.34
N GLN A 349 -24.39 -2.84 -8.67
CA GLN A 349 -23.27 -2.86 -7.72
C GLN A 349 -23.72 -2.76 -6.28
N ARG A 350 -24.79 -2.03 -5.99
CA ARG A 350 -25.21 -1.69 -4.62
C ARG A 350 -26.72 -1.63 -4.44
N ILE A 351 -27.13 -1.88 -3.21
CA ILE A 351 -28.50 -1.71 -2.73
C ILE A 351 -28.44 -0.71 -1.57
N VAL A 352 -29.28 0.32 -1.61
CA VAL A 352 -29.40 1.34 -0.54
C VAL A 352 -30.80 1.28 0.05
N LEU A 353 -30.87 1.01 1.34
CA LEU A 353 -32.11 0.90 2.11
C LEU A 353 -32.16 1.93 3.23
N SER A 354 -33.35 2.37 3.58
CA SER A 354 -33.60 3.18 4.77
C SER A 354 -34.51 2.43 5.75
N VAL A 355 -34.07 2.38 7.01
CA VAL A 355 -34.90 1.91 8.12
C VAL A 355 -35.08 3.08 9.09
N SER A 356 -36.31 3.53 9.31
CA SER A 356 -36.60 4.72 10.11
C SER A 356 -37.76 4.52 11.05
N ASP A 357 -37.74 5.22 12.17
CA ASP A 357 -38.88 5.36 13.09
C ASP A 357 -39.33 6.83 13.19
N ASN A 358 -40.53 7.06 13.73
CA ASN A 358 -41.08 8.40 13.96
C ASN A 358 -41.08 8.76 15.43
N GLY A 359 -40.13 8.27 16.23
CA GLY A 359 -40.06 8.47 17.65
C GLY A 359 -39.38 9.78 18.06
N VAL A 360 -38.77 9.78 19.26
CA VAL A 360 -38.16 10.98 19.87
C VAL A 360 -36.78 11.34 19.30
N GLY A 361 -36.15 10.43 18.56
CA GLY A 361 -34.78 10.63 18.09
C GLY A 361 -33.72 10.60 19.20
N VAL A 362 -32.54 11.12 18.92
CA VAL A 362 -31.38 11.11 19.82
C VAL A 362 -30.64 12.44 19.73
N ALA A 363 -30.07 12.93 20.86
CA ALA A 363 -29.26 14.14 20.84
C ALA A 363 -28.03 13.96 19.91
N GLU A 364 -27.66 15.00 19.16
CA GLU A 364 -26.62 14.93 18.09
C GLU A 364 -25.28 14.42 18.62
N GLU A 365 -24.90 14.73 19.85
CA GLU A 365 -23.66 14.28 20.50
C GLU A 365 -23.57 12.75 20.65
N HIS A 366 -24.70 12.04 20.62
CA HIS A 366 -24.75 10.58 20.76
C HIS A 366 -24.74 9.87 19.42
N LEU A 367 -25.16 10.51 18.31
CA LEU A 367 -25.24 9.89 16.98
C LEU A 367 -23.96 9.20 16.55
N PRO A 368 -22.75 9.81 16.64
CA PRO A 368 -21.50 9.17 16.22
C PRO A 368 -21.15 7.91 17.03
N ARG A 369 -21.68 7.83 18.26
CA ARG A 369 -21.34 6.79 19.22
C ARG A 369 -22.32 5.63 19.25
N LEU A 370 -23.45 5.72 18.55
CA LEU A 370 -24.50 4.69 18.59
C LEU A 370 -24.00 3.30 18.14
N PHE A 371 -22.99 3.26 17.29
CA PHE A 371 -22.38 2.02 16.78
C PHE A 371 -21.21 1.50 17.65
N GLU A 372 -20.84 2.20 18.74
CA GLU A 372 -19.81 1.72 19.67
C GLU A 372 -20.35 0.52 20.46
N ARG A 373 -19.51 -0.49 20.67
CA ARG A 373 -19.86 -1.69 21.45
C ARG A 373 -20.17 -1.32 22.89
N PHE A 374 -21.28 -1.80 23.43
CA PHE A 374 -21.82 -1.52 24.81
C PHE A 374 -22.18 -0.07 25.08
N TYR A 375 -22.22 0.77 24.03
CA TYR A 375 -22.67 2.14 24.21
C TYR A 375 -24.17 2.21 24.44
N ARG A 376 -24.58 3.06 25.40
CA ARG A 376 -25.97 3.31 25.76
C ARG A 376 -26.10 4.75 26.25
N ILE A 377 -27.14 5.44 25.82
CA ILE A 377 -27.43 6.82 26.22
C ILE A 377 -27.86 6.83 27.69
N ASP A 378 -28.78 5.94 28.07
CA ASP A 378 -29.27 5.77 29.46
C ASP A 378 -29.09 4.31 29.89
N LYS A 379 -28.17 4.07 30.83
CA LYS A 379 -27.88 2.74 31.36
C LYS A 379 -29.02 2.14 32.18
N GLY A 380 -29.85 2.95 32.81
CA GLY A 380 -30.97 2.51 33.65
C GLY A 380 -32.15 2.02 32.80
N ARG A 381 -32.63 2.86 31.92
CA ARG A 381 -33.80 2.61 31.06
C ARG A 381 -33.51 1.45 30.06
N SER A 382 -32.30 1.42 29.50
CA SER A 382 -31.89 0.36 28.59
C SER A 382 -31.76 -1.01 29.25
N ARG A 383 -31.41 -1.08 30.57
CA ARG A 383 -31.39 -2.35 31.32
C ARG A 383 -32.80 -2.91 31.53
N ALA A 384 -33.75 -2.06 31.78
CA ALA A 384 -35.17 -2.45 31.95
C ALA A 384 -35.74 -2.97 30.62
N ALA A 385 -35.36 -2.41 29.50
CA ALA A 385 -35.75 -2.87 28.16
C ALA A 385 -34.96 -4.07 27.64
N GLY A 386 -34.00 -4.63 28.42
CA GLY A 386 -33.25 -5.84 28.07
C GLY A 386 -32.17 -5.69 26.99
N GLY A 387 -31.81 -4.47 26.60
CA GLY A 387 -30.82 -4.22 25.59
C GLY A 387 -29.39 -4.65 26.02
N THR A 388 -28.59 -5.20 25.11
CA THR A 388 -27.21 -5.62 25.34
C THR A 388 -26.18 -4.49 25.07
N GLY A 389 -26.56 -3.49 24.27
CA GLY A 389 -25.65 -2.46 23.75
C GLY A 389 -24.69 -2.98 22.66
N LEU A 390 -24.96 -4.16 22.12
CA LEU A 390 -24.20 -4.78 21.04
C LEU A 390 -24.93 -4.72 19.68
N GLY A 391 -26.26 -4.59 19.67
CA GLY A 391 -27.08 -4.69 18.47
C GLY A 391 -26.66 -3.77 17.33
N LEU A 392 -26.48 -2.45 17.60
CA LEU A 392 -26.05 -1.51 16.54
C LEU A 392 -24.59 -1.74 16.11
N ALA A 393 -23.72 -2.22 17.00
CA ALA A 393 -22.37 -2.63 16.63
C ALA A 393 -22.38 -3.87 15.72
N ILE A 394 -23.28 -4.81 15.96
CA ILE A 394 -23.54 -5.97 15.08
C ILE A 394 -23.99 -5.48 13.71
N VAL A 395 -24.96 -4.58 13.66
CA VAL A 395 -25.45 -3.97 12.41
C VAL A 395 -24.31 -3.38 11.61
N LYS A 396 -23.50 -2.51 12.21
CA LYS A 396 -22.36 -1.87 11.54
C LYS A 396 -21.36 -2.89 11.01
N ASN A 397 -20.96 -3.85 11.83
CA ASN A 397 -19.98 -4.86 11.42
C ASN A 397 -20.52 -5.77 10.31
N ALA A 398 -21.80 -6.19 10.40
CA ALA A 398 -22.42 -7.01 9.37
C ALA A 398 -22.49 -6.27 8.03
N VAL A 399 -22.87 -5.00 8.01
CA VAL A 399 -22.90 -4.15 6.81
C VAL A 399 -21.50 -3.98 6.23
N LEU A 400 -20.48 -3.67 7.04
CA LEU A 400 -19.10 -3.55 6.61
C LEU A 400 -18.55 -4.86 6.02
N LEU A 401 -18.87 -6.00 6.60
CA LEU A 401 -18.47 -7.32 6.10
C LEU A 401 -19.12 -7.65 4.74
N HIS A 402 -20.25 -7.04 4.41
CA HIS A 402 -20.88 -7.13 3.08
C HIS A 402 -20.37 -6.04 2.11
N GLY A 403 -19.27 -5.35 2.42
CA GLY A 403 -18.68 -4.31 1.58
C GLY A 403 -19.53 -3.03 1.51
N GLY A 404 -20.41 -2.86 2.50
CA GLY A 404 -21.34 -1.76 2.58
C GLY A 404 -20.91 -0.66 3.56
N ASN A 405 -21.83 0.28 3.79
CA ASN A 405 -21.70 1.34 4.79
C ASN A 405 -23.06 1.59 5.45
N ILE A 406 -23.04 2.07 6.69
CA ILE A 406 -24.24 2.49 7.43
C ILE A 406 -24.04 3.86 8.04
N SER A 407 -25.04 4.72 7.92
CA SER A 407 -25.12 6.00 8.58
C SER A 407 -26.43 6.14 9.36
N VAL A 408 -26.47 7.06 10.32
CA VAL A 408 -27.65 7.36 11.13
C VAL A 408 -27.79 8.86 11.30
N GLN A 409 -29.02 9.34 11.24
CA GLN A 409 -29.38 10.72 11.47
C GLN A 409 -30.76 10.82 12.15
N ASN A 410 -31.02 11.97 12.75
CA ASN A 410 -32.40 12.26 13.20
C ASN A 410 -33.28 12.49 11.99
N GLY A 411 -34.48 11.89 11.98
CA GLY A 411 -35.47 12.03 10.93
C GLY A 411 -36.11 13.44 10.92
N HIS A 412 -36.44 13.96 9.73
CA HIS A 412 -37.11 15.28 9.59
C HIS A 412 -38.48 15.32 10.27
N GLY A 413 -39.12 14.19 10.50
CA GLY A 413 -40.40 14.06 11.17
C GLY A 413 -40.32 13.54 12.63
N GLY A 414 -39.10 13.53 13.23
CA GLY A 414 -38.77 12.87 14.49
C GLY A 414 -38.23 11.46 14.26
N GLY A 415 -37.70 10.84 15.33
CA GLY A 415 -37.14 9.51 15.32
C GLY A 415 -35.73 9.42 14.71
N LEU A 416 -35.26 8.21 14.45
CA LEU A 416 -33.99 7.91 13.82
C LEU A 416 -34.19 7.36 12.41
N ALA A 417 -33.29 7.73 11.50
CA ALA A 417 -33.21 7.17 10.16
C ALA A 417 -31.82 6.56 9.94
N PHE A 418 -31.79 5.25 9.69
CA PHE A 418 -30.58 4.52 9.32
C PHE A 418 -30.57 4.33 7.81
N GLU A 419 -29.49 4.75 7.15
CA GLU A 419 -29.25 4.49 5.75
C GLU A 419 -28.19 3.41 5.62
N ILE A 420 -28.52 2.32 4.93
CA ILE A 420 -27.71 1.13 4.79
C ILE A 420 -27.37 0.95 3.33
N THR A 421 -26.11 0.96 2.98
CA THR A 421 -25.60 0.58 1.66
C THR A 421 -25.01 -0.81 1.75
N LEU A 422 -25.37 -1.71 0.85
CA LEU A 422 -24.82 -3.08 0.73
C LEU A 422 -24.28 -3.27 -0.68
N ALA A 423 -23.10 -3.91 -0.80
CA ALA A 423 -22.58 -4.31 -2.09
C ALA A 423 -23.29 -5.60 -2.56
N ARG A 424 -23.76 -5.61 -3.84
CA ARG A 424 -24.44 -6.79 -4.39
C ARG A 424 -23.55 -8.02 -4.50
N GLY A 425 -22.22 -7.84 -4.64
CA GLY A 425 -21.30 -8.90 -5.01
C GLY A 425 -21.49 -9.34 -6.47
N GLU A 426 -20.57 -10.11 -7.02
CA GLU A 426 -20.74 -10.71 -8.34
C GLU A 426 -21.83 -11.80 -8.23
N THR A 427 -23.05 -11.48 -8.60
CA THR A 427 -24.05 -12.50 -8.90
C THR A 427 -23.62 -13.17 -10.20
N CYS A 428 -23.22 -14.45 -10.16
CA CYS A 428 -23.20 -15.25 -11.38
C CYS A 428 -24.58 -15.12 -12.05
N ARG A 429 -24.64 -14.42 -13.19
CA ARG A 429 -25.81 -14.47 -14.06
C ARG A 429 -25.92 -15.92 -14.53
N VAL A 430 -26.93 -16.66 -14.04
CA VAL A 430 -27.37 -17.94 -14.60
C VAL A 430 -28.09 -17.68 -15.91
#